data_b24f3f45a1d45d80859e646025e719ea
#
_entry.id   b24f3f45a1d45d80859e646025e719ea
#
_cell.length_a   1.000
_cell.length_b   1.000
_cell.length_c   1.000
_cell.angle_alpha   90.00
_cell.angle_beta   90.00
_cell.angle_gamma   90.00
#
_symmetry.space_group_name_H-M   'P 1'
#
loop_
_entity.id
_entity.type
_entity.pdbx_description
1 polymer ?
#
loop_
_entity_poly.entity_id
_entity_poly.type
_entity_poly.pdbx_seq_one_letter_code
_entity_poly.pdbx_strand_id
1 'polypeptide(L)'
;MAAPTVSTWVPISEIGLNQQIDINSDTKKYDIGKTVTCRDMGTNSRGEAKFRYAGGLDDTAVGEVVVFDGDITLRAVARSKGPVGVAMSACLTGEYGWYQVTGKARVVAGTLSDNKQAYLTATPGSIDETVVTGDHINGMRCTTAADTGYAIVMMNHPAVADIDDSA
;
A
#
# COMPACT_ATOMS: atom_id res chain seq x y z
N MET A 1 -24.08 15.73 -2.87
CA MET A 1 -23.19 14.80 -3.61
C MET A 1 -21.82 15.46 -3.68
N ALA A 2 -20.80 14.89 -3.04
CA ALA A 2 -19.44 15.41 -3.18
C ALA A 2 -19.00 15.25 -4.64
N ALA A 3 -18.38 16.29 -5.23
CA ALA A 3 -17.80 16.17 -6.56
C ALA A 3 -16.76 15.01 -6.56
N PRO A 4 -16.69 14.21 -7.62
CA PRO A 4 -15.67 13.16 -7.70
C PRO A 4 -14.30 13.82 -7.54
N THR A 5 -13.56 13.40 -6.54
CA THR A 5 -12.18 13.86 -6.33
C THR A 5 -11.37 13.34 -7.51
N VAL A 6 -10.87 14.24 -8.33
CA VAL A 6 -9.99 13.85 -9.45
C VAL A 6 -8.72 13.31 -8.83
N SER A 7 -8.32 12.11 -9.24
CA SER A 7 -7.07 11.52 -8.80
C SER A 7 -5.90 12.44 -9.13
N THR A 8 -5.00 12.65 -8.18
CA THR A 8 -3.76 13.40 -8.41
C THR A 8 -2.69 12.57 -9.10
N TRP A 9 -2.89 11.25 -9.17
CA TRP A 9 -1.97 10.33 -9.82
C TRP A 9 -2.20 10.26 -11.32
N VAL A 10 -1.22 10.71 -12.08
CA VAL A 10 -1.25 10.72 -13.54
C VAL A 10 -0.32 9.62 -14.09
N PRO A 11 -0.82 8.70 -14.91
CA PRO A 11 0.01 7.67 -15.51
C PRO A 11 1.08 8.26 -16.41
N ILE A 12 2.31 7.74 -16.31
CA ILE A 12 3.44 8.12 -17.18
C ILE A 12 3.97 6.93 -17.98
N SER A 13 3.58 5.70 -17.64
CA SER A 13 3.95 4.49 -18.36
C SER A 13 2.93 4.12 -19.47
N GLU A 14 1.77 4.74 -19.50
CA GLU A 14 0.72 4.49 -20.49
C GLU A 14 -0.22 5.70 -20.65
N ILE A 15 -1.03 5.68 -21.70
CA ILE A 15 -1.98 6.76 -22.03
C ILE A 15 -3.30 6.51 -21.29
N GLY A 16 -3.46 7.14 -20.13
CA GLY A 16 -4.69 7.08 -19.33
C GLY A 16 -4.91 5.74 -18.63
N LEU A 17 -5.89 5.72 -17.76
CA LEU A 17 -6.31 4.53 -17.00
C LEU A 17 -7.83 4.37 -17.10
N ASN A 18 -8.28 3.12 -17.33
CA ASN A 18 -9.71 2.75 -17.28
C ASN A 18 -10.27 2.71 -15.85
N GLN A 19 -9.37 2.64 -14.88
CA GLN A 19 -9.68 2.76 -13.45
C GLN A 19 -8.59 3.62 -12.82
N GLN A 20 -8.97 4.74 -12.23
CA GLN A 20 -8.05 5.64 -11.54
C GLN A 20 -7.43 4.96 -10.33
N ILE A 21 -6.25 5.45 -9.92
CA ILE A 21 -5.43 4.83 -8.85
C ILE A 21 -6.17 4.77 -7.51
N ASP A 22 -6.94 5.78 -7.18
CA ASP A 22 -7.63 5.94 -5.90
C ASP A 22 -9.12 5.53 -5.95
N ILE A 23 -9.50 4.74 -6.95
CA ILE A 23 -10.87 4.24 -7.11
C ILE A 23 -10.85 2.71 -7.21
N ASN A 24 -11.70 2.05 -6.40
CA ASN A 24 -11.99 0.62 -6.50
C ASN A 24 -13.16 0.37 -7.45
N SER A 25 -13.31 -0.85 -7.93
CA SER A 25 -14.38 -1.28 -8.84
C SER A 25 -14.79 -2.71 -8.55
N ASP A 26 -16.07 -2.99 -8.59
CA ASP A 26 -16.64 -4.34 -8.55
C ASP A 26 -16.40 -5.15 -9.82
N THR A 27 -15.98 -4.47 -10.87
CA THR A 27 -15.68 -5.08 -12.18
C THR A 27 -14.19 -5.01 -12.44
N LYS A 28 -13.60 -6.14 -12.77
CA LYS A 28 -12.18 -6.23 -13.15
C LYS A 28 -11.92 -5.44 -14.45
N LYS A 29 -11.09 -4.42 -14.37
CA LYS A 29 -10.72 -3.53 -15.51
C LYS A 29 -9.39 -3.89 -16.15
N TYR A 30 -8.53 -4.62 -15.44
CA TYR A 30 -7.19 -5.01 -15.89
C TYR A 30 -6.89 -6.45 -15.49
N ASP A 31 -5.90 -7.04 -16.10
CA ASP A 31 -5.35 -8.30 -15.64
C ASP A 31 -4.70 -8.12 -14.27
N ILE A 32 -4.94 -9.08 -13.38
CA ILE A 32 -4.34 -9.08 -12.06
C ILE A 32 -2.81 -9.14 -12.18
N GLY A 33 -2.15 -8.34 -11.35
CA GLY A 33 -0.70 -8.20 -11.40
C GLY A 33 -0.20 -7.14 -12.38
N LYS A 34 -1.11 -6.53 -13.19
CA LYS A 34 -0.73 -5.39 -14.03
C LYS A 34 -0.09 -4.29 -13.15
N THR A 35 1.00 -3.73 -13.64
CA THR A 35 1.67 -2.60 -12.99
C THR A 35 1.60 -1.35 -13.85
N VAL A 36 1.53 -0.19 -13.22
CA VAL A 36 1.56 1.12 -13.85
C VAL A 36 2.44 2.05 -13.04
N THR A 37 3.17 2.93 -13.72
CA THR A 37 3.91 4.02 -13.07
C THR A 37 3.14 5.31 -13.24
N CYS A 38 2.91 6.01 -12.14
CA CYS A 38 2.23 7.30 -12.13
C CYS A 38 3.09 8.35 -11.41
N ARG A 39 2.81 9.61 -11.70
CA ARG A 39 3.34 10.77 -10.97
C ARG A 39 2.21 11.45 -10.22
N ASP A 40 2.47 11.77 -8.97
CA ASP A 40 1.55 12.57 -8.15
C ASP A 40 1.66 14.05 -8.55
N MET A 41 0.58 14.60 -9.09
CA MET A 41 0.48 15.99 -9.51
C MET A 41 -0.24 16.86 -8.49
N GLY A 42 -0.50 16.34 -7.30
CA GLY A 42 -1.13 17.08 -6.20
C GLY A 42 -0.21 18.15 -5.59
N THR A 43 -0.79 19.04 -4.79
CA THR A 43 -0.08 20.16 -4.14
C THR A 43 1.07 19.68 -3.26
N ASN A 44 0.89 18.54 -2.57
CA ASN A 44 1.92 17.90 -1.75
C ASN A 44 2.45 16.65 -2.47
N SER A 45 2.92 16.82 -3.70
CA SER A 45 3.37 15.74 -4.56
C SER A 45 4.34 14.79 -3.85
N ARG A 46 4.04 13.50 -3.95
CA ARG A 46 4.90 12.41 -3.47
C ARG A 46 5.84 11.86 -4.55
N GLY A 47 5.86 12.51 -5.71
CA GLY A 47 6.70 12.12 -6.84
C GLY A 47 6.14 10.97 -7.65
N GLU A 48 7.03 10.10 -8.14
CA GLU A 48 6.66 8.94 -8.94
C GLU A 48 6.50 7.69 -8.07
N ALA A 49 5.55 6.84 -8.46
CA ALA A 49 5.28 5.58 -7.79
C ALA A 49 4.79 4.52 -8.78
N LYS A 50 5.02 3.26 -8.44
CA LYS A 50 4.42 2.12 -9.15
C LYS A 50 3.27 1.55 -8.34
N PHE A 51 2.25 1.14 -9.08
CA PHE A 51 1.04 0.52 -8.54
C PHE A 51 0.82 -0.83 -9.19
N ARG A 52 0.33 -1.79 -8.41
CA ARG A 52 -0.05 -3.13 -8.86
C ARG A 52 -1.55 -3.29 -8.72
N TYR A 53 -2.20 -3.84 -9.73
CA TYR A 53 -3.63 -4.14 -9.75
C TYR A 53 -3.89 -5.50 -9.12
N ALA A 54 -4.84 -5.57 -8.19
CA ALA A 54 -5.21 -6.81 -7.51
C ALA A 54 -6.67 -6.78 -7.01
N GLY A 55 -7.19 -7.95 -6.68
CA GLY A 55 -8.48 -8.08 -6.00
C GLY A 55 -8.35 -7.87 -4.50
N GLY A 56 -9.39 -7.35 -3.85
CA GLY A 56 -9.53 -7.28 -2.40
C GLY A 56 -10.21 -8.53 -1.84
N LEU A 57 -9.74 -9.02 -0.71
CA LEU A 57 -10.42 -10.07 0.06
C LEU A 57 -10.95 -9.53 1.39
N ASP A 58 -10.20 -8.63 2.02
CA ASP A 58 -10.62 -7.94 3.24
C ASP A 58 -11.10 -6.53 2.93
N ASP A 59 -11.96 -6.01 3.77
CA ASP A 59 -12.36 -4.61 3.74
C ASP A 59 -11.17 -3.73 4.12
N THR A 60 -10.54 -3.12 3.14
CA THR A 60 -9.40 -2.23 3.36
C THR A 60 -9.81 -0.77 3.36
N ALA A 61 -9.12 0.05 4.16
CA ALA A 61 -9.19 1.51 4.06
C ALA A 61 -7.97 2.06 3.29
N VAL A 62 -8.12 3.28 2.79
CA VAL A 62 -7.01 3.98 2.12
C VAL A 62 -5.81 4.14 3.05
N GLY A 63 -4.64 3.77 2.57
CA GLY A 63 -3.39 3.83 3.32
C GLY A 63 -3.10 2.60 4.17
N GLU A 64 -4.01 1.64 4.27
CA GLU A 64 -3.71 0.39 4.95
C GLU A 64 -2.68 -0.44 4.18
N VAL A 65 -1.80 -1.07 4.94
CA VAL A 65 -0.78 -1.98 4.40
C VAL A 65 -1.40 -3.35 4.17
N VAL A 66 -1.17 -3.91 3.01
CA VAL A 66 -1.67 -5.22 2.59
C VAL A 66 -0.54 -6.15 2.20
N VAL A 67 -0.77 -7.45 2.29
CA VAL A 67 0.07 -8.48 1.66
C VAL A 67 -0.63 -9.05 0.44
N PHE A 68 0.14 -9.35 -0.61
CA PHE A 68 -0.38 -10.02 -1.79
C PHE A 68 -0.32 -11.53 -1.58
N ASP A 69 -1.46 -12.16 -1.71
CA ASP A 69 -1.59 -13.62 -1.77
C ASP A 69 -2.07 -14.01 -3.18
N GLY A 70 -1.12 -14.22 -4.08
CA GLY A 70 -1.42 -14.43 -5.49
C GLY A 70 -2.12 -13.23 -6.13
N ASP A 71 -3.39 -13.42 -6.47
CA ASP A 71 -4.22 -12.45 -7.18
C ASP A 71 -5.02 -11.51 -6.29
N ILE A 72 -5.00 -11.76 -4.98
CA ILE A 72 -5.78 -11.03 -3.98
C ILE A 72 -4.87 -10.35 -2.96
N THR A 73 -5.44 -9.44 -2.20
CA THR A 73 -4.78 -8.78 -1.09
C THR A 73 -5.50 -9.06 0.22
N LEU A 74 -4.72 -9.18 1.29
CA LEU A 74 -5.18 -9.28 2.67
C LEU A 74 -4.62 -8.11 3.45
N ARG A 75 -5.36 -7.57 4.41
CA ARG A 75 -4.80 -6.59 5.36
C ARG A 75 -3.63 -7.22 6.08
N ALA A 76 -2.47 -6.57 6.03
CA ALA A 76 -1.28 -7.08 6.67
C ALA A 76 -1.44 -7.02 8.21
N VAL A 77 -1.08 -8.08 8.88
CA VAL A 77 -1.12 -8.21 10.34
C VAL A 77 0.14 -8.96 10.78
N ALA A 78 0.49 -8.87 12.04
CA ALA A 78 1.62 -9.61 12.61
C ALA A 78 1.67 -11.06 12.10
N ARG A 79 2.86 -11.50 11.67
CA ARG A 79 3.15 -12.79 11.04
C ARG A 79 2.65 -12.97 9.61
N SER A 80 2.07 -11.94 8.97
CA SER A 80 1.82 -11.99 7.52
C SER A 80 3.15 -12.09 6.77
N LYS A 81 3.14 -12.79 5.64
CA LYS A 81 4.33 -13.02 4.80
C LYS A 81 4.02 -12.75 3.34
N GLY A 82 5.02 -12.30 2.61
CA GLY A 82 4.94 -12.08 1.17
C GLY A 82 5.15 -10.64 0.76
N PRO A 83 4.94 -10.36 -0.54
CA PRO A 83 5.04 -9.00 -1.06
C PRO A 83 4.01 -8.09 -0.41
N VAL A 84 4.38 -6.84 -0.19
CA VAL A 84 3.56 -5.85 0.52
C VAL A 84 3.20 -4.71 -0.42
N GLY A 85 2.02 -4.13 -0.23
CA GLY A 85 1.56 -2.92 -0.89
C GLY A 85 0.76 -2.04 0.04
N VAL A 86 0.41 -0.85 -0.45
CA VAL A 86 -0.43 0.10 0.27
C VAL A 86 -1.71 0.35 -0.52
N ALA A 87 -2.85 0.17 0.13
CA ALA A 87 -4.15 0.35 -0.50
C ALA A 87 -4.39 1.81 -0.89
N MET A 88 -4.76 2.04 -2.15
CA MET A 88 -5.04 3.37 -2.68
C MET A 88 -6.54 3.72 -2.64
N SER A 89 -7.38 2.72 -2.43
CA SER A 89 -8.83 2.88 -2.29
C SER A 89 -9.38 1.95 -1.21
N ALA A 90 -10.60 2.20 -0.77
CA ALA A 90 -11.32 1.35 0.18
C ALA A 90 -11.92 0.14 -0.54
N CYS A 91 -11.08 -0.83 -0.86
CA CYS A 91 -11.44 -2.01 -1.63
C CYS A 91 -12.08 -3.06 -0.72
N LEU A 92 -13.29 -3.46 -1.06
CA LEU A 92 -14.04 -4.50 -0.36
C LEU A 92 -13.75 -5.89 -0.93
N THR A 93 -14.20 -6.91 -0.24
CA THR A 93 -14.16 -8.28 -0.75
C THR A 93 -14.88 -8.39 -2.10
N GLY A 94 -14.17 -8.91 -3.10
CA GLY A 94 -14.68 -9.06 -4.46
C GLY A 94 -14.54 -7.83 -5.36
N GLU A 95 -14.00 -6.73 -4.83
CA GLU A 95 -13.64 -5.56 -5.61
C GLU A 95 -12.18 -5.60 -6.05
N TYR A 96 -11.83 -4.70 -6.97
CA TYR A 96 -10.50 -4.58 -7.56
C TYR A 96 -9.97 -3.17 -7.38
N GLY A 97 -8.69 -3.05 -7.06
CA GLY A 97 -8.06 -1.76 -6.83
C GLY A 97 -6.58 -1.76 -7.13
N TRP A 98 -5.99 -0.59 -7.00
CA TRP A 98 -4.57 -0.36 -7.14
C TRP A 98 -3.89 -0.31 -5.77
N TYR A 99 -2.71 -0.89 -5.69
CA TYR A 99 -1.90 -0.94 -4.49
C TYR A 99 -0.50 -0.40 -4.82
N GLN A 100 -0.06 0.59 -4.06
CA GLN A 100 1.26 1.18 -4.25
C GLN A 100 2.35 0.21 -3.79
N VAL A 101 3.38 0.03 -4.62
CA VAL A 101 4.51 -0.88 -4.36
C VAL A 101 5.86 -0.20 -4.40
N THR A 102 5.98 1.02 -4.91
CA THR A 102 7.20 1.84 -4.84
C THR A 102 6.88 3.30 -4.60
N GLY A 103 7.91 4.07 -4.22
CA GLY A 103 7.82 5.52 -4.03
C GLY A 103 7.32 5.91 -2.63
N LYS A 104 7.03 7.18 -2.43
CA LYS A 104 6.51 7.69 -1.17
C LYS A 104 5.03 7.36 -1.03
N ALA A 105 4.65 6.67 0.04
CA ALA A 105 3.27 6.32 0.34
C ALA A 105 2.82 6.89 1.69
N ARG A 106 1.57 7.30 1.75
CA ARG A 106 0.89 7.61 3.01
C ARG A 106 0.27 6.34 3.56
N VAL A 107 0.70 5.93 4.75
CA VAL A 107 0.31 4.66 5.36
C VAL A 107 -0.36 4.87 6.71
N VAL A 108 -1.28 3.98 7.06
CA VAL A 108 -1.84 3.90 8.42
C VAL A 108 -0.74 3.41 9.35
N ALA A 109 -0.44 4.18 10.37
CA ALA A 109 0.64 3.88 11.31
C ALA A 109 0.25 4.23 12.74
N GLY A 110 0.74 3.42 13.69
CA GLY A 110 0.79 3.78 15.09
C GLY A 110 1.98 4.69 15.36
N THR A 111 2.81 4.37 16.34
CA THR A 111 4.06 5.12 16.59
C THR A 111 5.08 4.75 15.53
N LEU A 112 5.42 5.69 14.66
CA LEU A 112 6.45 5.51 13.63
C LEU A 112 7.20 6.82 13.46
N SER A 113 8.42 6.87 13.97
CA SER A 113 9.29 8.06 13.96
C SER A 113 10.03 8.17 12.61
N ASP A 114 10.49 9.38 12.32
CA ASP A 114 11.26 9.65 11.11
C ASP A 114 12.51 8.76 11.04
N ASN A 115 12.83 8.29 9.84
CA ASN A 115 13.98 7.45 9.54
C ASN A 115 13.98 6.05 10.20
N LYS A 116 12.86 5.60 10.76
CA LYS A 116 12.70 4.24 11.33
C LYS A 116 12.22 3.23 10.30
N GLN A 117 12.55 1.98 10.57
CA GLN A 117 12.02 0.84 9.83
C GLN A 117 10.59 0.53 10.28
N ALA A 118 9.80 -0.05 9.39
CA ALA A 118 8.42 -0.40 9.64
C ALA A 118 8.27 -1.89 9.98
N TYR A 119 7.40 -2.17 10.92
CA TYR A 119 7.02 -3.52 11.35
C TYR A 119 5.51 -3.68 11.30
N LEU A 120 5.06 -4.91 11.05
CA LEU A 120 3.65 -5.26 11.15
C LEU A 120 3.19 -5.21 12.61
N THR A 121 1.91 -4.91 12.80
CA THR A 121 1.29 -4.86 14.12
C THR A 121 0.16 -5.90 14.26
N ALA A 122 -0.35 -6.08 15.46
CA ALA A 122 -1.55 -6.87 15.69
C ALA A 122 -2.82 -6.22 15.13
N THR A 123 -2.79 -4.91 14.83
CA THR A 123 -3.90 -4.20 14.19
C THR A 123 -3.78 -4.36 12.68
N PRO A 124 -4.74 -5.04 12.01
CA PRO A 124 -4.68 -5.26 10.58
C PRO A 124 -4.55 -3.95 9.78
N GLY A 125 -3.66 -3.94 8.79
CA GLY A 125 -3.42 -2.79 7.91
C GLY A 125 -2.56 -1.67 8.51
N SER A 126 -2.19 -1.74 9.79
CA SER A 126 -1.37 -0.74 10.47
C SER A 126 0.07 -1.22 10.65
N ILE A 127 1.00 -0.27 10.68
CA ILE A 127 2.42 -0.50 10.96
C ILE A 127 2.92 0.38 12.11
N ASP A 128 4.05 0.03 12.70
CA ASP A 128 4.74 0.84 13.71
C ASP A 128 6.26 0.63 13.67
N GLU A 129 7.00 1.19 14.64
CA GLU A 129 8.44 1.03 14.79
C GLU A 129 8.83 -0.04 15.82
N THR A 130 7.85 -0.75 16.40
CA THR A 130 8.12 -1.76 17.43
C THR A 130 8.75 -2.99 16.79
N VAL A 131 9.98 -3.27 17.19
CA VAL A 131 10.74 -4.40 16.67
C VAL A 131 10.13 -5.72 17.12
N VAL A 132 9.60 -6.47 16.17
CA VAL A 132 9.09 -7.83 16.39
C VAL A 132 9.75 -8.75 15.38
N THR A 133 10.34 -9.85 15.86
CA THR A 133 10.97 -10.83 14.99
C THR A 133 9.97 -11.44 14.00
N GLY A 134 10.32 -11.44 12.71
CA GLY A 134 9.44 -11.95 11.65
C GLY A 134 8.44 -10.93 11.09
N ASP A 135 8.28 -9.77 11.71
CA ASP A 135 7.31 -8.75 11.29
C ASP A 135 7.94 -7.54 10.58
N HIS A 136 9.24 -7.55 10.34
CA HIS A 136 9.96 -6.48 9.65
C HIS A 136 9.55 -6.40 8.17
N ILE A 137 9.16 -5.21 7.74
CA ILE A 137 8.84 -4.95 6.34
C ILE A 137 10.10 -4.46 5.63
N ASN A 138 10.78 -5.37 4.94
CA ASN A 138 11.95 -5.04 4.14
C ASN A 138 11.55 -4.13 2.98
N GLY A 139 12.38 -3.13 2.68
CA GLY A 139 12.10 -2.19 1.59
C GLY A 139 11.08 -1.10 1.93
N MET A 140 10.75 -0.91 3.22
CA MET A 140 9.88 0.16 3.69
C MET A 140 10.55 0.92 4.85
N ARG A 141 10.63 2.24 4.74
CA ARG A 141 11.23 3.11 5.75
C ARG A 141 10.45 4.41 5.90
N CYS A 142 10.25 4.85 7.12
CA CYS A 142 9.61 6.13 7.41
C CYS A 142 10.45 7.32 6.93
N THR A 143 9.82 8.26 6.26
CA THR A 143 10.43 9.54 5.83
C THR A 143 9.75 10.76 6.44
N THR A 144 8.56 10.56 7.02
CA THR A 144 7.89 11.59 7.82
C THR A 144 7.14 10.88 8.94
N ALA A 145 7.47 11.23 10.17
CA ALA A 145 6.92 10.62 11.38
C ALA A 145 5.38 10.59 11.38
N ALA A 146 4.84 9.60 12.06
CA ALA A 146 3.39 9.43 12.18
C ALA A 146 2.76 10.64 12.88
N ASP A 147 1.74 11.19 12.25
CA ASP A 147 0.85 12.22 12.78
C ASP A 147 -0.60 11.84 12.48
N THR A 148 -1.48 11.96 13.48
CA THR A 148 -2.92 11.65 13.34
C THR A 148 -3.22 10.26 12.76
N GLY A 149 -2.38 9.26 13.07
CA GLY A 149 -2.56 7.87 12.63
C GLY A 149 -2.01 7.54 11.24
N TYR A 150 -1.24 8.46 10.63
CA TYR A 150 -0.62 8.25 9.32
C TYR A 150 0.83 8.69 9.31
N ALA A 151 1.66 7.96 8.57
CA ALA A 151 3.05 8.31 8.29
C ALA A 151 3.30 8.36 6.79
N ILE A 152 4.41 8.97 6.38
CA ILE A 152 4.92 8.84 5.01
C ILE A 152 6.12 7.90 5.03
N VAL A 153 6.05 6.88 4.20
CA VAL A 153 7.14 5.90 4.03
C VAL A 153 7.68 5.94 2.62
N MET A 154 8.97 5.64 2.47
CA MET A 154 9.57 5.31 1.17
C MET A 154 9.52 3.80 1.00
N MET A 155 9.06 3.37 -0.16
CA MET A 155 8.92 1.96 -0.51
C MET A 155 9.73 1.60 -1.74
N ASN A 156 10.28 0.39 -1.71
CA ASN A 156 10.92 -0.21 -2.88
C ASN A 156 10.58 -1.70 -2.91
N HIS A 157 9.45 -2.05 -3.53
CA HIS A 157 8.90 -3.40 -3.60
C HIS A 157 8.97 -4.11 -2.23
N PRO A 158 8.29 -3.58 -1.20
CA PRO A 158 8.41 -4.08 0.15
C PRO A 158 7.88 -5.51 0.27
N ALA A 159 8.47 -6.26 1.19
CA ALA A 159 8.05 -7.61 1.50
C ALA A 159 8.31 -7.93 2.96
N VAL A 160 7.49 -8.77 3.54
CA VAL A 160 7.73 -9.42 4.83
C VAL A 160 8.24 -10.81 4.56
N ALA A 161 9.48 -11.07 4.98
CA ALA A 161 10.07 -12.40 4.97
C ALA A 161 10.07 -12.95 6.38
N ASP A 162 9.78 -14.24 6.49
CA ASP A 162 10.04 -14.96 7.72
C ASP A 162 11.54 -15.19 7.83
N ILE A 163 12.19 -14.48 8.73
CA ILE A 163 13.58 -14.76 9.10
C ILE A 163 13.65 -15.71 10.30
N ASP A 164 12.53 -16.26 10.70
CA ASP A 164 12.47 -17.30 11.71
C ASP A 164 12.59 -18.69 11.07
N ASP A 165 13.51 -18.79 10.11
CA ASP A 165 13.96 -20.07 9.60
C ASP A 165 15.02 -20.64 10.58
N SER A 166 14.60 -20.81 11.83
CA SER A 166 15.28 -21.70 12.76
C SER A 166 14.89 -23.13 12.40
N ALA A 167 15.49 -23.60 11.35
CA ALA A 167 15.55 -25.02 11.11
C ALA A 167 16.33 -25.71 12.24
#